data_d70672f8c2ccdfa1d325c0dfda68f366
#
_entry.id   d70672f8c2ccdfa1d325c0dfda68f366
#
_cell.length_a   1.000
_cell.length_b   1.000
_cell.length_c   1.000
_cell.angle_alpha   90.00
_cell.angle_beta   90.00
_cell.angle_gamma   90.00
#
_symmetry.space_group_name_H-M   'P 1'
#
loop_
_entity.id
_entity.type
_entity.pdbx_description
1 polymer ?
#
loop_
_entity_poly.entity_id
_entity_poly.type
_entity_poly.pdbx_seq_one_letter_code
_entity_poly.pdbx_strand_id
1 'polypeptide(L)'
;MNPLLLDELKPGNHTPKSSRREARETVLQVLYAYEFSQDPINKIVEDVCGPFTDQTMAFIKKLVACAVKHREVLDNHIKSRTQNWDFERIAMIDRLLLRIGICEFLHFEDIPPKVSINEVIEISKRYSTDKSSKFVNGILDSVYEDLKLAGRITKAGRGVIEE
;
A
#
# COMPACT_ATOMS: atom_id res chain seq x y z
N MET A 1 -5.90 -6.82 16.41
CA MET A 1 -6.16 -5.46 15.88
C MET A 1 -6.88 -4.66 16.94
N ASN A 2 -6.50 -3.41 17.11
CA ASN A 2 -7.19 -2.52 18.02
C ASN A 2 -8.56 -2.14 17.44
N PRO A 3 -9.69 -2.43 18.12
CA PRO A 3 -11.02 -2.03 17.64
C PRO A 3 -11.17 -0.52 17.44
N LEU A 4 -10.32 0.28 18.07
CA LEU A 4 -10.29 1.74 17.90
C LEU A 4 -9.93 2.19 16.49
N LEU A 5 -9.24 1.35 15.70
CA LEU A 5 -8.92 1.64 14.30
C LEU A 5 -10.17 1.69 13.40
N LEU A 6 -11.24 1.00 13.78
CA LEU A 6 -12.49 1.00 13.03
C LEU A 6 -13.37 2.22 13.35
N ASP A 7 -13.25 2.78 14.55
CA ASP A 7 -14.05 3.94 14.95
C ASP A 7 -13.50 5.27 14.41
N GLU A 8 -12.19 5.34 14.18
CA GLU A 8 -11.58 6.50 13.49
C GLU A 8 -11.91 6.55 11.99
N LEU A 9 -12.53 5.51 11.45
CA LEU A 9 -12.91 5.37 10.04
C LEU A 9 -14.26 6.01 9.69
N LYS A 10 -14.94 6.66 10.64
CA LYS A 10 -16.20 7.34 10.33
C LYS A 10 -15.95 8.59 9.51
N PRO A 11 -16.66 8.75 8.38
CA PRO A 11 -16.51 9.93 7.55
C PRO A 11 -16.94 11.18 8.31
N GLY A 12 -15.95 11.92 8.79
CA GLY A 12 -16.15 13.25 9.32
C GLY A 12 -16.06 14.26 8.19
N ASN A 13 -17.13 14.97 7.96
CA ASN A 13 -17.28 16.12 7.08
C ASN A 13 -17.21 15.91 5.57
N HIS A 14 -18.17 16.47 4.89
CA HIS A 14 -18.64 16.25 3.52
C HIS A 14 -17.75 16.82 2.38
N THR A 15 -16.52 17.27 2.64
CA THR A 15 -15.63 17.75 1.59
C THR A 15 -14.87 16.57 0.97
N PRO A 16 -14.92 16.36 -0.36
CA PRO A 16 -14.18 15.28 -1.00
C PRO A 16 -12.68 15.40 -0.73
N LYS A 17 -12.07 14.31 -0.27
CA LYS A 17 -10.64 14.23 0.02
C LYS A 17 -9.82 14.10 -1.26
N SER A 18 -8.66 14.75 -1.32
CA SER A 18 -7.77 14.75 -2.47
C SER A 18 -6.34 14.29 -2.16
N SER A 19 -5.98 14.12 -0.88
CA SER A 19 -4.65 13.69 -0.47
C SER A 19 -4.37 12.24 -0.86
N ARG A 20 -3.23 12.01 -1.52
CA ARG A 20 -2.77 10.65 -1.84
C ARG A 20 -2.38 9.85 -0.60
N ARG A 21 -1.92 10.50 0.48
CA ARG A 21 -1.66 9.81 1.75
C ARG A 21 -2.96 9.25 2.33
N GLU A 22 -4.00 10.06 2.39
CA GLU A 22 -5.32 9.59 2.84
C GLU A 22 -5.88 8.49 1.93
N ALA A 23 -5.65 8.61 0.63
CA ALA A 23 -6.03 7.58 -0.33
C ALA A 23 -5.30 6.25 -0.04
N ARG A 24 -4.00 6.29 0.21
CA ARG A 24 -3.22 5.09 0.56
C ARG A 24 -3.66 4.48 1.89
N GLU A 25 -3.98 5.30 2.88
CA GLU A 25 -4.55 4.80 4.14
C GLU A 25 -5.88 4.09 3.91
N THR A 26 -6.72 4.64 3.06
CA THR A 26 -8.00 4.02 2.66
C THR A 26 -7.76 2.69 1.94
N VAL A 27 -6.78 2.62 1.04
CA VAL A 27 -6.39 1.37 0.37
C VAL A 27 -5.98 0.32 1.41
N LEU A 28 -5.17 0.70 2.39
CA LEU A 28 -4.78 -0.21 3.48
C LEU A 28 -6.01 -0.75 4.22
N GLN A 29 -6.98 0.09 4.53
CA GLN A 29 -8.22 -0.28 5.21
C GLN A 29 -9.07 -1.22 4.36
N VAL A 30 -9.21 -0.94 3.07
CA VAL A 30 -9.92 -1.79 2.11
C VAL A 30 -9.27 -3.18 2.03
N LEU A 31 -7.96 -3.23 1.85
CA LEU A 31 -7.22 -4.49 1.75
C LEU A 31 -7.29 -5.29 3.05
N TYR A 32 -7.24 -4.61 4.19
CA TYR A 32 -7.40 -5.25 5.49
C TYR A 32 -8.79 -5.88 5.63
N ALA A 33 -9.84 -5.11 5.32
CA ALA A 33 -11.22 -5.62 5.36
C ALA A 33 -11.40 -6.81 4.41
N TYR A 34 -10.79 -6.76 3.22
CA TYR A 34 -10.85 -7.84 2.23
C TYR A 34 -10.23 -9.16 2.73
N GLU A 35 -9.17 -9.10 3.53
CA GLU A 35 -8.55 -10.31 4.08
C GLU A 35 -9.49 -11.11 4.99
N PHE A 36 -10.44 -10.45 5.64
CA PHE A 36 -11.35 -11.06 6.61
C PHE A 36 -12.80 -11.18 6.10
N SER A 37 -13.08 -10.70 4.90
CA SER A 37 -14.42 -10.69 4.31
C SER A 37 -14.56 -11.73 3.23
N GLN A 38 -15.79 -12.19 3.03
CA GLN A 38 -16.20 -13.00 1.86
C GLN A 38 -16.81 -12.14 0.75
N ASP A 39 -16.95 -10.83 1.00
CA ASP A 39 -17.56 -9.92 0.04
C ASP A 39 -16.63 -9.64 -1.16
N PRO A 40 -17.23 -9.35 -2.35
CA PRO A 40 -16.45 -8.91 -3.50
C PRO A 40 -15.71 -7.60 -3.20
N ILE A 41 -14.52 -7.43 -3.78
CA ILE A 41 -13.68 -6.26 -3.51
C ILE A 41 -14.38 -4.94 -3.82
N ASN A 42 -15.20 -4.88 -4.87
CA ASN A 42 -15.94 -3.67 -5.23
C ASN A 42 -16.91 -3.23 -4.13
N LYS A 43 -17.58 -4.18 -3.49
CA LYS A 43 -18.46 -3.90 -2.36
C LYS A 43 -17.68 -3.34 -1.17
N ILE A 44 -16.53 -3.92 -0.87
CA ILE A 44 -15.69 -3.45 0.23
C ILE A 44 -15.19 -2.01 -0.04
N VAL A 45 -14.81 -1.71 -1.27
CA VAL A 45 -14.43 -0.35 -1.67
C VAL A 45 -15.58 0.62 -1.43
N GLU A 46 -16.79 0.28 -1.84
CA GLU A 46 -17.98 1.12 -1.62
C GLU A 46 -18.28 1.34 -0.13
N ASP A 47 -18.16 0.28 0.68
CA ASP A 47 -18.48 0.33 2.11
C ASP A 47 -17.42 1.10 2.93
N VAL A 48 -16.16 1.03 2.53
CA VAL A 48 -15.02 1.58 3.31
C VAL A 48 -14.62 2.97 2.84
N CYS A 49 -14.69 3.26 1.53
CA CYS A 49 -14.27 4.54 0.99
C CYS A 49 -15.22 5.67 1.36
N GLY A 50 -14.66 6.73 1.92
CA GLY A 50 -15.37 7.99 2.09
C GLY A 50 -15.41 8.82 0.79
N PRO A 51 -15.88 10.07 0.86
CA PRO A 51 -15.96 10.94 -0.31
C PRO A 51 -14.57 11.42 -0.73
N PHE A 52 -14.10 10.94 -1.87
CA PHE A 52 -12.88 11.39 -2.54
C PHE A 52 -13.23 12.08 -3.86
N THR A 53 -12.32 12.92 -4.36
CA THR A 53 -12.42 13.43 -5.73
C THR A 53 -12.36 12.26 -6.72
N ASP A 54 -12.92 12.45 -7.93
CA ASP A 54 -12.92 11.40 -8.96
C ASP A 54 -11.50 10.91 -9.29
N GLN A 55 -10.55 11.84 -9.38
CA GLN A 55 -9.15 11.52 -9.64
C GLN A 55 -8.54 10.66 -8.51
N THR A 56 -8.79 11.03 -7.27
CA THR A 56 -8.30 10.28 -6.11
C THR A 56 -8.98 8.91 -6.00
N MET A 57 -10.27 8.84 -6.28
CA MET A 57 -10.99 7.57 -6.30
C MET A 57 -10.45 6.64 -7.40
N ALA A 58 -10.10 7.15 -8.57
CA ALA A 58 -9.45 6.36 -9.62
C ALA A 58 -8.11 5.79 -9.17
N PHE A 59 -7.31 6.58 -8.43
CA PHE A 59 -6.06 6.12 -7.82
C PHE A 59 -6.30 4.98 -6.81
N ILE A 60 -7.28 5.14 -5.91
CA ILE A 60 -7.64 4.12 -4.93
C ILE A 60 -8.04 2.82 -5.63
N LYS A 61 -8.94 2.88 -6.60
CA LYS A 61 -9.41 1.71 -7.34
C LYS A 61 -8.29 1.00 -8.08
N LYS A 62 -7.40 1.75 -8.71
CA LYS A 62 -6.24 1.19 -9.42
C LYS A 62 -5.30 0.47 -8.45
N LEU A 63 -4.98 1.07 -7.31
CA LEU A 63 -4.07 0.50 -6.34
C LEU A 63 -4.67 -0.75 -5.66
N VAL A 64 -5.94 -0.71 -5.28
CA VAL A 64 -6.66 -1.86 -4.74
C VAL A 64 -6.68 -3.01 -5.75
N ALA A 65 -7.08 -2.73 -6.99
CA ALA A 65 -7.13 -3.76 -8.04
C ALA A 65 -5.75 -4.38 -8.30
N CYS A 66 -4.71 -3.57 -8.33
CA CYS A 66 -3.32 -4.03 -8.48
C CYS A 66 -2.91 -4.96 -7.34
N ALA A 67 -3.14 -4.56 -6.10
CA ALA A 67 -2.76 -5.35 -4.94
C ALA A 67 -3.50 -6.70 -4.87
N VAL A 68 -4.77 -6.73 -5.25
CA VAL A 68 -5.57 -7.96 -5.27
C VAL A 68 -5.16 -8.87 -6.44
N LYS A 69 -5.06 -8.31 -7.63
CA LYS A 69 -4.74 -9.07 -8.86
C LYS A 69 -3.34 -9.69 -8.81
N HIS A 70 -2.36 -8.95 -8.30
CA HIS A 70 -0.95 -9.33 -8.31
C HIS A 70 -0.45 -9.85 -6.95
N ARG A 71 -1.34 -10.22 -6.06
CA ARG A 71 -1.03 -10.66 -4.69
C ARG A 71 0.13 -11.65 -4.63
N GLU A 72 0.08 -12.71 -5.42
CA GLU A 72 1.09 -13.77 -5.42
C GLU A 72 2.47 -13.25 -5.84
N VAL A 73 2.52 -12.45 -6.90
CA VAL A 73 3.78 -11.85 -7.39
C VAL A 73 4.36 -10.90 -6.33
N LEU A 74 3.52 -10.08 -5.71
CA LEU A 74 3.93 -9.16 -4.65
C LEU A 74 4.48 -9.91 -3.44
N ASP A 75 3.79 -10.96 -3.01
CA ASP A 75 4.23 -11.78 -1.89
C ASP A 75 5.56 -12.49 -2.19
N ASN A 76 5.78 -12.92 -3.43
CA ASN A 76 7.04 -13.53 -3.84
C ASN A 76 8.22 -12.54 -3.73
N HIS A 77 8.02 -11.28 -4.06
CA HIS A 77 9.03 -10.23 -3.84
C HIS A 77 9.35 -10.04 -2.36
N ILE A 78 8.32 -10.05 -1.52
CA ILE A 78 8.51 -9.96 -0.06
C ILE A 78 9.28 -11.18 0.45
N LYS A 79 8.86 -12.38 0.09
CA LYS A 79 9.49 -13.64 0.50
C LYS A 79 10.95 -13.73 0.08
N SER A 80 11.30 -13.22 -1.09
CA SER A 80 12.67 -13.22 -1.59
C SER A 80 13.63 -12.42 -0.70
N ARG A 81 13.12 -11.47 0.08
CA ARG A 81 13.89 -10.61 1.00
C ARG A 81 13.68 -10.93 2.47
N THR A 82 12.86 -11.93 2.76
CA THR A 82 12.55 -12.37 4.12
C THR A 82 12.80 -13.88 4.29
N GLN A 83 13.81 -14.42 3.63
CA GLN A 83 14.08 -15.87 3.58
C GLN A 83 14.32 -16.50 4.95
N ASN A 84 14.83 -15.72 5.92
CA ASN A 84 15.06 -16.17 7.30
C ASN A 84 13.82 -16.00 8.20
N TRP A 85 12.69 -15.56 7.62
CA TRP A 85 11.46 -15.27 8.34
C TRP A 85 10.34 -16.13 7.79
N ASP A 86 9.46 -16.58 8.67
CA ASP A 86 8.19 -17.13 8.25
C ASP A 86 7.29 -15.98 7.77
N PHE A 87 6.90 -16.00 6.49
CA PHE A 87 6.04 -14.98 5.88
C PHE A 87 4.74 -14.78 6.66
N GLU A 88 4.15 -15.87 7.16
CA GLU A 88 2.90 -15.81 7.93
C GLU A 88 3.05 -15.11 9.29
N ARG A 89 4.27 -14.98 9.79
CA ARG A 89 4.55 -14.24 11.03
C ARG A 89 4.71 -12.74 10.83
N ILE A 90 4.87 -12.28 9.61
CA ILE A 90 4.85 -10.85 9.32
C ILE A 90 3.45 -10.33 9.63
N ALA A 91 3.35 -9.28 10.43
CA ALA A 91 2.06 -8.67 10.77
C ALA A 91 1.26 -8.33 9.50
N MET A 92 -0.04 -8.55 9.53
CA MET A 92 -0.90 -8.33 8.36
C MET A 92 -0.78 -6.89 7.83
N ILE A 93 -0.78 -5.89 8.72
CA ILE A 93 -0.60 -4.49 8.33
C ILE A 93 0.71 -4.30 7.55
N ASP A 94 1.80 -4.88 8.03
CA ASP A 94 3.12 -4.77 7.39
C ASP A 94 3.13 -5.44 6.00
N ARG A 95 2.50 -6.61 5.88
CA ARG A 95 2.37 -7.29 4.58
C ARG A 95 1.58 -6.45 3.57
N LEU A 96 0.47 -5.85 4.02
CA LEU A 96 -0.37 -5.00 3.16
C LEU A 96 0.37 -3.73 2.74
N LEU A 97 1.10 -3.10 3.64
CA LEU A 97 1.92 -1.92 3.33
C LEU A 97 3.04 -2.26 2.33
N LEU A 98 3.69 -3.40 2.49
CA LEU A 98 4.68 -3.89 1.54
C LEU A 98 4.07 -4.12 0.15
N ARG A 99 2.90 -4.74 0.07
CA ARG A 99 2.18 -4.93 -1.21
C ARG A 99 1.85 -3.60 -1.86
N ILE A 100 1.37 -2.62 -1.12
CA ILE A 100 1.08 -1.27 -1.62
C ILE A 100 2.32 -0.63 -2.23
N GLY A 101 3.44 -0.63 -1.51
CA GLY A 101 4.69 -0.04 -1.99
C GLY A 101 5.20 -0.70 -3.26
N ILE A 102 5.21 -2.02 -3.31
CA ILE A 102 5.69 -2.78 -4.47
C ILE A 102 4.75 -2.60 -5.67
N CYS A 103 3.43 -2.54 -5.47
CA CYS A 103 2.48 -2.19 -6.52
C CYS A 103 2.84 -0.85 -7.17
N GLU A 104 3.13 0.16 -6.36
CA GLU A 104 3.49 1.47 -6.87
C GLU A 104 4.83 1.44 -7.64
N PHE A 105 5.80 0.67 -7.19
CA PHE A 105 7.05 0.48 -7.94
C PHE A 105 6.81 -0.06 -9.35
N LEU A 106 5.97 -1.07 -9.47
CA LEU A 106 5.80 -1.84 -10.69
C LEU A 106 4.75 -1.28 -11.65
N HIS A 107 3.70 -0.62 -11.15
CA HIS A 107 2.50 -0.31 -11.92
C HIS A 107 2.10 1.16 -11.93
N PHE A 108 2.80 2.03 -11.21
CA PHE A 108 2.52 3.46 -11.13
C PHE A 108 3.71 4.27 -11.64
N GLU A 109 3.76 4.47 -12.95
CA GLU A 109 4.89 5.11 -13.63
C GLU A 109 5.11 6.56 -13.20
N ASP A 110 4.07 7.26 -12.79
CA ASP A 110 4.08 8.67 -12.39
C ASP A 110 4.54 8.92 -10.95
N ILE A 111 4.77 7.86 -10.18
CA ILE A 111 5.17 7.98 -8.77
C ILE A 111 6.64 7.57 -8.60
N PRO A 112 7.52 8.48 -8.15
CA PRO A 112 8.90 8.11 -7.83
C PRO A 112 8.94 7.04 -6.74
N PRO A 113 9.82 6.03 -6.84
CA PRO A 113 9.90 4.96 -5.84
C PRO A 113 10.14 5.45 -4.42
N LYS A 114 10.96 6.48 -4.24
CA LYS A 114 11.22 7.05 -2.90
C LYS A 114 10.00 7.72 -2.30
N VAL A 115 9.13 8.31 -3.11
CA VAL A 115 7.85 8.84 -2.65
C VAL A 115 6.97 7.70 -2.13
N SER A 116 6.88 6.59 -2.85
CA SER A 116 6.14 5.41 -2.40
C SER A 116 6.67 4.88 -1.07
N ILE A 117 7.98 4.75 -0.93
CA ILE A 117 8.62 4.28 0.30
C ILE A 117 8.30 5.23 1.45
N ASN A 118 8.52 6.53 1.29
CA ASN A 118 8.30 7.51 2.35
C ASN A 118 6.83 7.55 2.78
N GLU A 119 5.90 7.51 1.85
CA GLU A 119 4.47 7.54 2.16
C GLU A 119 4.03 6.27 2.90
N VAL A 120 4.49 5.11 2.47
CA VAL A 120 4.22 3.85 3.16
C VAL A 120 4.77 3.87 4.59
N ILE A 121 5.97 4.39 4.78
CA ILE A 121 6.60 4.48 6.11
C ILE A 121 5.82 5.44 7.03
N GLU A 122 5.37 6.58 6.54
CA GLU A 122 4.54 7.49 7.33
C GLU A 122 3.22 6.84 7.78
N ILE A 123 2.60 6.05 6.91
CA ILE A 123 1.41 5.27 7.27
C ILE A 123 1.77 4.20 8.30
N SER A 124 2.88 3.50 8.11
CA SER A 124 3.37 2.48 9.04
C SER A 124 3.55 3.02 10.47
N LYS A 125 4.10 4.22 10.61
CA LYS A 125 4.25 4.87 11.93
C LYS A 125 2.92 5.10 12.64
N ARG A 126 1.86 5.35 11.89
CA ARG A 126 0.51 5.56 12.44
C ARG A 126 -0.19 4.25 12.83
N TYR A 127 -0.05 3.21 12.01
CA TYR A 127 -0.80 1.95 12.15
C TYR A 127 0.00 0.80 12.77
N SER A 128 1.29 0.96 12.97
CA SER A 128 2.18 -0.09 13.45
C SER A 128 3.20 0.47 14.45
N THR A 129 4.26 -0.28 14.73
CA THR A 129 5.33 0.11 15.67
C THR A 129 6.52 0.72 14.93
N ASP A 130 7.41 1.41 15.67
CA ASP A 130 8.67 1.93 15.11
C ASP A 130 9.54 0.79 14.57
N LYS A 131 9.55 -0.36 15.23
CA LYS A 131 10.26 -1.56 14.78
C LYS A 131 9.71 -2.07 13.46
N SER A 132 8.39 -2.13 13.31
CA SER A 132 7.73 -2.48 12.05
C SER A 132 8.05 -1.48 10.94
N SER A 133 8.06 -0.18 11.23
CA SER A 133 8.42 0.84 10.24
C SER A 133 9.82 0.66 9.69
N LYS A 134 10.79 0.34 10.53
CA LYS A 134 12.17 0.03 10.11
C LYS A 134 12.24 -1.24 9.27
N PHE A 135 11.50 -2.26 9.65
CA PHE A 135 11.40 -3.52 8.90
C PHE A 135 10.82 -3.29 7.51
N VAL A 136 9.68 -2.61 7.42
CA VAL A 136 9.00 -2.29 6.16
C VAL A 136 9.93 -1.45 5.26
N ASN A 137 10.60 -0.45 5.82
CA ASN A 137 11.56 0.37 5.08
C ASN A 137 12.70 -0.47 4.48
N GLY A 138 13.30 -1.33 5.29
CA GLY A 138 14.40 -2.20 4.85
C GLY A 138 13.98 -3.14 3.73
N ILE A 139 12.80 -3.74 3.81
CA ILE A 139 12.28 -4.63 2.77
C ILE A 139 11.97 -3.87 1.49
N LEU A 140 11.30 -2.71 1.57
CA LEU A 140 10.99 -1.90 0.38
C LEU A 140 12.25 -1.42 -0.33
N ASP A 141 13.26 -0.95 0.41
CA ASP A 141 14.54 -0.55 -0.17
C ASP A 141 15.21 -1.72 -0.91
N SER A 142 15.22 -2.90 -0.30
CA SER A 142 15.81 -4.10 -0.90
C SER A 142 15.06 -4.57 -2.15
N VAL A 143 13.75 -4.58 -2.11
CA VAL A 143 12.92 -4.95 -3.28
C VAL A 143 13.10 -3.93 -4.40
N TYR A 144 13.13 -2.64 -4.08
CA TYR A 144 13.38 -1.59 -5.07
C TYR A 144 14.73 -1.78 -5.78
N GLU A 145 15.80 -2.02 -5.02
CA GLU A 145 17.13 -2.26 -5.61
C GLU A 145 17.13 -3.49 -6.53
N ASP A 146 16.48 -4.57 -6.13
CA ASP A 146 16.36 -5.77 -6.98
C ASP A 146 15.62 -5.48 -8.28
N LEU A 147 14.50 -4.79 -8.20
CA LEU A 147 13.70 -4.45 -9.37
C LEU A 147 14.45 -3.50 -10.31
N LYS A 148 15.19 -2.56 -9.75
CA LYS A 148 16.03 -1.62 -10.51
C LYS A 148 17.13 -2.36 -11.26
N LEU A 149 17.86 -3.24 -10.59
CA LEU A 149 18.91 -4.05 -11.20
C LEU A 149 18.38 -4.98 -12.27
N ALA A 150 17.18 -5.51 -12.10
CA ALA A 150 16.51 -6.36 -13.08
C ALA A 150 15.89 -5.58 -14.25
N GLY A 151 15.96 -4.25 -14.27
CA GLY A 151 15.36 -3.42 -15.30
C GLY A 151 13.83 -3.44 -15.30
N ARG A 152 13.20 -3.72 -14.16
CA ARG A 152 11.74 -3.87 -14.04
C ARG A 152 11.02 -2.63 -13.54
N ILE A 153 11.75 -1.57 -13.20
CA ILE A 153 11.17 -0.27 -12.81
C ILE A 153 11.01 0.60 -14.06
N THR A 154 9.77 0.86 -14.44
CA THR A 154 9.43 1.76 -15.54
C THR A 154 8.78 3.01 -14.97
N LYS A 155 9.48 4.14 -15.06
CA LYS A 155 8.98 5.44 -14.60
C LYS A 155 8.92 6.44 -15.73
N ALA A 156 7.90 7.30 -15.72
CA ALA A 156 7.67 8.34 -16.71
C ALA A 156 7.14 9.61 -16.04
N GLY A 157 7.31 10.76 -16.67
CA GLY A 157 6.85 12.03 -16.14
C GLY A 157 7.45 12.33 -14.76
N ARG A 158 6.60 12.57 -13.77
CA ARG A 158 7.02 12.85 -12.39
C ARG A 158 7.70 11.67 -11.70
N GLY A 159 7.48 10.44 -12.20
CA GLY A 159 8.09 9.24 -11.65
C GLY A 159 9.60 9.13 -11.88
N VAL A 160 10.16 9.91 -12.80
CA VAL A 160 11.59 9.88 -13.19
C VAL A 160 12.44 10.81 -12.33
N ILE A 161 11.93 11.32 -11.22
CA ILE A 161 12.73 12.18 -10.34
C ILE A 161 13.84 11.32 -9.72
N GLU A 162 15.06 11.56 -10.19
CA GLU A 162 16.29 11.06 -9.59
C GLU A 162 16.77 12.07 -8.53
N GLU A 163 17.25 11.57 -7.43
CA GLU A 163 17.96 12.40 -6.44
C GLU A 163 19.40 12.60 -6.83
#